data_a6aab08a72c3db029303078f0907e61c
#
_entry.id   a6aab08a72c3db029303078f0907e61c
#
_cell.length_a   1.000
_cell.length_b   1.000
_cell.length_c   1.000
_cell.angle_alpha   90.00
_cell.angle_beta   90.00
_cell.angle_gamma   90.00
#
_symmetry.space_group_name_H-M   'P 1'
#
loop_
_entity.id
_entity.type
_entity.pdbx_description
1 polymer ?
#
loop_
_entity_poly.entity_id
_entity_poly.type
_entity_poly.pdbx_seq_one_letter_code
_entity_poly.pdbx_strand_id
1 'polypeptide(L)'
;MITLYPEKLLNIITISSMEDRLVAMFKEYNVSGYTLLRARGEGASGNEADMSGFDANILVKVILPEESMQPILESLSRKIKRGYHLTVFITDVQVMTPDKFVTSPN
;
A
#
# COMPACT_ATOMS: atom_id res chain seq x y z
N MET A 1 -5.15 -26.92 17.23
CA MET A 1 -5.91 -25.69 16.86
C MET A 1 -4.96 -24.64 16.31
N ILE A 2 -5.37 -23.98 15.24
CA ILE A 2 -4.57 -22.93 14.62
C ILE A 2 -4.99 -21.60 15.22
N THR A 3 -3.99 -20.79 15.60
CA THR A 3 -4.23 -19.46 16.14
C THR A 3 -4.05 -18.43 15.05
N LEU A 4 -4.98 -17.49 14.96
CA LEU A 4 -4.92 -16.38 14.01
C LEU A 4 -4.69 -15.07 14.77
N TYR A 5 -3.98 -14.16 14.15
CA TYR A 5 -3.57 -12.90 14.78
C TYR A 5 -4.07 -11.73 13.94
N PRO A 6 -4.68 -10.72 14.58
CA PRO A 6 -5.20 -9.57 13.82
C PRO A 6 -4.08 -8.67 13.32
N GLU A 7 -4.20 -8.23 12.08
CA GLU A 7 -3.31 -7.27 11.47
C GLU A 7 -4.12 -6.36 10.56
N LYS A 8 -3.47 -5.38 9.98
CA LYS A 8 -4.10 -4.46 9.03
C LYS A 8 -3.55 -4.72 7.64
N LEU A 9 -4.42 -4.72 6.65
CA LEU A 9 -4.02 -4.80 5.26
C LEU A 9 -4.20 -3.42 4.63
N LEU A 10 -3.10 -2.80 4.30
CA LEU A 10 -3.08 -1.53 3.58
C LEU A 10 -3.15 -1.83 2.10
N ASN A 11 -4.10 -1.19 1.41
CA ASN A 11 -4.28 -1.34 -0.03
C ASN A 11 -4.09 0.02 -0.68
N ILE A 12 -3.26 0.07 -1.73
CA ILE A 12 -3.00 1.30 -2.46
C ILE A 12 -3.19 1.01 -3.94
N ILE A 13 -4.12 1.72 -4.57
CA ILE A 13 -4.31 1.66 -6.02
C ILE A 13 -3.74 2.93 -6.61
N THR A 14 -2.84 2.80 -7.58
CA THR A 14 -2.22 3.93 -8.22
C THR A 14 -1.66 3.50 -9.58
N ILE A 15 -0.87 4.37 -10.21
CA ILE A 15 -0.24 4.06 -11.49
C ILE A 15 1.16 3.48 -11.25
N SER A 16 1.65 2.73 -12.22
CA SER A 16 2.90 1.98 -12.06
C SER A 16 4.12 2.86 -11.83
N SER A 17 4.10 4.09 -12.33
CA SER A 17 5.22 5.00 -12.13
C SER A 17 5.37 5.44 -10.66
N MET A 18 4.38 5.15 -9.82
CA MET A 18 4.47 5.46 -8.40
C MET A 18 5.21 4.39 -7.60
N GLU A 19 5.54 3.27 -8.23
CA GLU A 19 6.12 2.14 -7.50
C GLU A 19 7.38 2.52 -6.73
N ASP A 20 8.32 3.22 -7.39
CA ASP A 20 9.58 3.55 -6.74
C ASP A 20 9.39 4.46 -5.54
N ARG A 21 8.44 5.40 -5.62
CA ARG A 21 8.13 6.27 -4.49
C ARG A 21 7.55 5.50 -3.32
N LEU A 22 6.66 4.55 -3.63
CA LEU A 22 6.06 3.73 -2.57
C LEU A 22 7.09 2.81 -1.93
N VAL A 23 7.97 2.21 -2.74
CA VAL A 23 9.01 1.35 -2.20
C VAL A 23 9.96 2.13 -1.29
N ALA A 24 10.33 3.34 -1.69
CA ALA A 24 11.17 4.19 -0.87
C ALA A 24 10.50 4.51 0.48
N MET A 25 9.19 4.80 0.44
CA MET A 25 8.43 5.04 1.66
C MET A 25 8.40 3.80 2.56
N PHE A 26 8.17 2.62 1.98
CA PHE A 26 8.15 1.39 2.76
C PHE A 26 9.50 1.16 3.45
N LYS A 27 10.60 1.42 2.75
CA LYS A 27 11.92 1.30 3.36
C LYS A 27 12.13 2.30 4.49
N GLU A 28 11.65 3.51 4.30
CA GLU A 28 11.76 4.55 5.33
C GLU A 28 11.07 4.13 6.63
N TYR A 29 9.93 3.46 6.52
CA TYR A 29 9.16 3.05 7.69
C TYR A 29 9.38 1.58 8.08
N ASN A 30 10.43 0.97 7.54
CA ASN A 30 10.85 -0.39 7.89
C ASN A 30 9.76 -1.43 7.68
N VAL A 31 9.02 -1.29 6.58
CA VAL A 31 8.00 -2.27 6.20
C VAL A 31 8.69 -3.55 5.78
N SER A 32 8.20 -4.69 6.28
CA SER A 32 8.85 -5.98 6.04
C SER A 32 8.69 -6.49 4.62
N GLY A 33 7.65 -6.06 3.90
CA GLY A 33 7.46 -6.49 2.53
C GLY A 33 6.13 -6.02 1.98
N TYR A 34 5.96 -6.18 0.68
CA TYR A 34 4.72 -5.81 0.02
C TYR A 34 4.48 -6.73 -1.18
N THR A 35 3.23 -6.76 -1.63
CA THR A 35 2.84 -7.49 -2.83
C THR A 35 2.26 -6.49 -3.83
N LEU A 36 2.72 -6.56 -5.05
CA LEU A 36 2.26 -5.67 -6.11
C LEU A 36 1.58 -6.49 -7.20
N LEU A 37 0.39 -6.05 -7.60
CA LEU A 37 -0.39 -6.69 -8.64
C LEU A 37 -0.73 -5.65 -9.70
N ARG A 38 -0.78 -6.08 -10.94
CA ARG A 38 -1.34 -5.25 -12.00
C ARG A 38 -2.85 -5.22 -11.84
N ALA A 39 -3.45 -4.06 -12.04
CA ALA A 39 -4.87 -3.87 -11.81
C ALA A 39 -5.49 -3.16 -12.99
N ARG A 40 -6.76 -3.48 -13.25
CA ARG A 40 -7.54 -2.80 -14.27
C ARG A 40 -8.82 -2.29 -13.60
N GLY A 41 -9.22 -1.10 -14.00
CA GLY A 41 -10.44 -0.54 -13.43
C GLY A 41 -10.66 0.85 -13.97
N GLU A 42 -11.82 1.41 -13.58
CA GLU A 42 -12.19 2.76 -13.95
C GLU A 42 -12.63 3.46 -12.67
N GLY A 43 -11.88 4.48 -12.31
CA GLY A 43 -12.13 5.17 -11.05
C GLY A 43 -12.90 6.46 -11.26
N ALA A 44 -13.12 7.15 -10.15
CA ALA A 44 -13.86 8.42 -10.18
C ALA A 44 -13.10 9.50 -10.95
N SER A 45 -11.78 9.41 -11.02
CA SER A 45 -10.95 10.36 -11.76
C SER A 45 -10.77 9.98 -13.22
N GLY A 46 -11.43 8.91 -13.67
CA GLY A 46 -11.30 8.46 -15.03
C GLY A 46 -10.16 7.48 -15.23
N ASN A 47 -9.91 7.15 -16.48
CA ASN A 47 -8.96 6.11 -16.85
C ASN A 47 -7.68 6.75 -17.39
N GLU A 48 -7.10 7.64 -16.61
CA GLU A 48 -5.99 8.47 -17.08
C GLU A 48 -4.74 7.68 -17.39
N ALA A 49 -4.48 6.62 -16.63
CA ALA A 49 -3.28 5.81 -16.82
C ALA A 49 -3.23 5.14 -18.18
N ASP A 50 -4.39 4.81 -18.73
CA ASP A 50 -4.46 4.10 -20.02
C ASP A 50 -4.23 5.00 -21.21
N MET A 51 -4.36 6.30 -21.05
CA MET A 51 -4.30 7.22 -22.20
C MET A 51 -2.93 7.28 -22.83
N SER A 52 -1.89 7.12 -22.04
CA SER A 52 -0.52 7.20 -22.55
C SER A 52 0.00 5.84 -23.03
N GLY A 53 -0.56 4.77 -22.52
CA GLY A 53 -0.03 3.42 -22.75
C GLY A 53 1.25 3.12 -21.98
N PHE A 54 1.77 4.08 -21.23
CA PHE A 54 3.02 3.91 -20.48
C PHE A 54 2.81 3.60 -19.02
N ASP A 55 1.68 3.99 -18.45
CA ASP A 55 1.37 3.73 -17.06
C ASP A 55 0.16 2.82 -16.98
N ALA A 56 0.30 1.76 -16.21
CA ALA A 56 -0.81 0.87 -15.89
C ALA A 56 -1.15 1.04 -14.42
N ASN A 57 -2.36 0.66 -14.05
CA ASN A 57 -2.74 0.64 -12.65
C ASN A 57 -2.05 -0.50 -11.93
N ILE A 58 -1.70 -0.25 -10.69
CA ILE A 58 -1.17 -1.28 -9.79
C ILE A 58 -1.95 -1.25 -8.49
N LEU A 59 -2.03 -2.41 -7.86
CA LEU A 59 -2.56 -2.57 -6.52
C LEU A 59 -1.43 -3.06 -5.62
N VAL A 60 -1.08 -2.26 -4.64
CA VAL A 60 -0.03 -2.61 -3.69
C VAL A 60 -0.69 -3.01 -2.39
N LYS A 61 -0.32 -4.18 -1.87
CA LYS A 61 -0.87 -4.71 -0.63
C LYS A 61 0.24 -4.88 0.38
N VAL A 62 0.00 -4.37 1.59
CA VAL A 62 1.00 -4.41 2.67
C VAL A 62 0.28 -4.82 3.95
N ILE A 63 0.75 -5.89 4.57
CA ILE A 63 0.22 -6.30 5.87
C ILE A 63 1.09 -5.67 6.96
N LEU A 64 0.44 -4.98 7.89
CA LEU A 64 1.13 -4.18 8.90
C LEU A 64 0.45 -4.34 10.25
N PRO A 65 1.22 -4.28 11.34
CA PRO A 65 0.61 -4.10 12.66
C PRO A 65 -0.10 -2.76 12.72
N GLU A 66 -1.16 -2.69 13.51
CA GLU A 66 -1.94 -1.47 13.61
C GLU A 66 -1.10 -0.27 14.02
N GLU A 67 -0.16 -0.46 14.94
CA GLU A 67 0.68 0.61 15.45
C GLU A 67 1.62 1.20 14.40
N SER A 68 1.84 0.50 13.29
CA SER A 68 2.71 0.99 12.22
C SER A 68 1.96 1.82 11.18
N MET A 69 0.63 1.89 11.27
CA MET A 69 -0.17 2.47 10.20
C MET A 69 -0.08 3.99 10.12
N GLN A 70 -0.14 4.70 11.25
CA GLN A 70 -0.29 6.14 11.22
C GLN A 70 0.81 6.88 10.47
N PRO A 71 2.10 6.61 10.70
CA PRO A 71 3.14 7.31 9.94
C PRO A 71 3.04 7.09 8.45
N ILE A 72 2.68 5.87 8.04
CA ILE A 72 2.55 5.53 6.64
C ILE A 72 1.36 6.26 6.03
N LEU A 73 0.22 6.28 6.74
CA LEU A 73 -0.96 7.00 6.27
C LEU A 73 -0.68 8.50 6.13
N GLU A 74 0.07 9.07 7.05
CA GLU A 74 0.44 10.48 6.96
C GLU A 74 1.32 10.75 5.76
N SER A 75 2.25 9.86 5.47
CA SER A 75 3.10 9.99 4.28
C SER A 75 2.26 9.90 3.00
N LEU A 76 1.31 8.96 2.95
CA LEU A 76 0.41 8.83 1.80
C LEU A 76 -0.47 10.06 1.66
N SER A 77 -0.96 10.60 2.77
CA SER A 77 -1.77 11.80 2.74
C SER A 77 -1.00 12.98 2.15
N ARG A 78 0.28 13.13 2.49
CA ARG A 78 1.10 14.18 1.91
C ARG A 78 1.25 14.02 0.40
N LYS A 79 1.39 12.79 -0.09
CA LYS A 79 1.47 12.53 -1.52
C LYS A 79 0.17 12.90 -2.23
N ILE A 80 -0.95 12.55 -1.63
CA ILE A 80 -2.26 12.90 -2.19
C ILE A 80 -2.41 14.42 -2.26
N LYS A 81 -1.99 15.12 -1.22
CA LYS A 81 -2.08 16.58 -1.19
C LYS A 81 -1.18 17.24 -2.23
N ARG A 82 -0.11 16.58 -2.62
CA ARG A 82 0.78 17.06 -3.69
C ARG A 82 0.24 16.78 -5.08
N GLY A 83 -0.89 16.09 -5.19
CA GLY A 83 -1.51 15.83 -6.48
C GLY A 83 -1.33 14.43 -7.03
N TYR A 84 -0.65 13.55 -6.31
CA TYR A 84 -0.54 12.16 -6.76
C TYR A 84 -1.87 11.43 -6.56
N HIS A 85 -2.28 10.67 -7.57
CA HIS A 85 -3.55 9.94 -7.53
C HIS A 85 -3.34 8.60 -6.84
N LEU A 86 -3.73 8.53 -5.58
CA LEU A 86 -3.68 7.31 -4.79
C LEU A 86 -5.06 7.03 -4.22
N THR A 87 -5.51 5.80 -4.35
CA THR A 87 -6.68 5.33 -3.61
C THR A 87 -6.17 4.43 -2.51
N VAL A 88 -6.42 4.82 -1.27
CA VAL A 88 -5.89 4.12 -0.10
C VAL A 88 -7.06 3.64 0.74
N PHE A 89 -7.05 2.35 1.05
CA PHE A 89 -8.06 1.79 1.95
C PHE A 89 -7.45 0.67 2.77
N ILE A 90 -8.06 0.41 3.91
CA ILE A 90 -7.52 -0.52 4.90
C ILE A 90 -8.58 -1.54 5.23
N THR A 91 -8.18 -2.80 5.31
CA THR A 91 -9.05 -3.87 5.76
C THR A 91 -8.42 -4.58 6.95
N ASP A 92 -9.27 -5.10 7.81
CA ASP A 92 -8.82 -5.96 8.91
C ASP A 92 -8.61 -7.36 8.37
N VAL A 93 -7.49 -7.96 8.73
CA VAL A 93 -7.16 -9.33 8.32
C VAL A 93 -6.67 -10.10 9.53
N GLN A 94 -6.60 -11.41 9.38
CA GLN A 94 -6.02 -12.28 10.39
C GLN A 94 -4.93 -13.11 9.71
N VAL A 95 -3.79 -13.21 10.37
CA VAL A 95 -2.64 -13.91 9.81
C VAL A 95 -2.21 -15.06 10.71
N MET A 96 -1.55 -16.04 10.12
CA MET A 96 -1.03 -17.20 10.85
C MET A 96 0.38 -16.94 11.37
N THR A 97 1.10 -15.96 10.81
CA THR A 97 2.52 -15.75 11.11
C THR A 97 2.77 -14.27 11.45
N PRO A 98 2.40 -13.83 12.66
CA PRO A 98 2.48 -12.40 13.00
C PRO A 98 3.89 -11.84 12.97
N ASP A 99 4.89 -12.62 13.24
CA ASP A 99 6.27 -12.13 13.30
C ASP A 99 6.79 -11.62 11.96
N LYS A 100 6.17 -12.04 10.86
CA LYS A 100 6.60 -11.60 9.53
C LYS A 100 6.29 -10.13 9.26
N PHE A 101 5.39 -9.53 10.03
CA PHE A 101 4.86 -8.20 9.72
C PHE A 101 5.25 -7.15 10.74
N VAL A 102 6.10 -7.51 11.69
CA VAL A 102 6.61 -6.55 12.65
C VAL A 102 7.61 -5.63 11.95
N THR A 103 7.42 -4.31 12.08
CA THR A 103 8.38 -3.38 11.51
C THR A 103 9.63 -3.34 12.38
N SER A 104 10.78 -3.25 11.71
CA SER A 104 12.05 -3.22 12.40
C SER A 104 12.21 -1.89 13.14
N PRO A 105 12.70 -1.89 14.40
CA PRO A 105 12.87 -0.61 15.09
C PRO A 105 14.08 0.08 14.60
N ASN A 106 14.79 -0.03 13.88
CA ASN A 106 15.86 0.62 13.51
C ASN A 106 16.59 1.29 13.08
#